data_dad38c7d87fe10bfb588954935c55e3a
#
_entry.id   dad38c7d87fe10bfb588954935c55e3a
#
_cell.length_a   1.000
_cell.length_b   1.000
_cell.length_c   1.000
_cell.angle_alpha   90.00
_cell.angle_beta   90.00
_cell.angle_gamma   90.00
#
_symmetry.space_group_name_H-M   'P 1'
#
loop_
_entity.id
_entity.type
_entity.pdbx_description
1 polymer ?
#
loop_
_entity_poly.entity_id
_entity_poly.type
_entity_poly.pdbx_seq_one_letter_code
_entity_poly.pdbx_strand_id
1 'polypeptide(L)'
;MSNLVEVLVPDIGNFDSVDVIEVLVKAGDMIAKEDLLITVESDKASMDIPSSHAGTVKEVKVKVGDKVAKGSLILLVEAEASVASAPAKVEVPAMVSVATPVASAPAPALAVGNNDLNTQLVVLGSGPGGYTAAFRAADLGRQVVLIERYSTLGGVCLNVGCIPSKALLHTAKVITEAEESSHHGVSFGAPKVDLDQLRNWKANDVVGKLTGGLAAMAKQRGVTVVQGIGKFTSPNQIAVTAADGKVTTVGFENAIIAAGSQATKFPGVAPDDRIMDSTGALALADVPKRMLVIGGGIIGLEMGTVYDALGTKVSVVEFTDGLIQGCDRDLVRPLQKRMEKRFEVIMLNTKVASMEPKKDGIHVAFEGVNGNADAPKDVEVYDRVLVSIGRRPNGKNIGAENAGVAVDDYGFIAVDKQMRTNVPHIFAIGDIVGQPMLAHKATHEAKVAAEVIAGQKVEFVASVIPSVAYTDPEVAWVGVTEIEAKAKGIAIEKASFPWAASGRALSIARTEGTTKLIFDKETHRVIGAGIVGVNAGELLAEAVLAIEMGADAHDLGLTIHAHPTLSETVCFAAEMKEGTITDLYIKKR
;
A
#
# COMPACT_ATOMS: atom_id res chain seq x y z
N MET A 1 -4.29 -12.10 53.22
CA MET A 1 -2.84 -11.91 53.04
C MET A 1 -2.71 -11.06 51.78
N SER A 2 -2.26 -9.83 51.93
CA SER A 2 -2.05 -8.92 50.77
C SER A 2 -0.91 -9.49 49.91
N ASN A 3 -1.17 -9.79 48.66
CA ASN A 3 -0.15 -10.18 47.70
C ASN A 3 0.58 -8.93 47.22
N LEU A 4 1.77 -8.68 47.78
CA LEU A 4 2.69 -7.69 47.23
C LEU A 4 3.36 -8.25 45.98
N VAL A 5 3.26 -7.51 44.88
CA VAL A 5 3.84 -7.85 43.58
C VAL A 5 4.94 -6.83 43.27
N GLU A 6 6.10 -7.32 42.85
CA GLU A 6 7.23 -6.51 42.42
C GLU A 6 7.03 -6.08 40.95
N VAL A 7 7.14 -4.77 40.68
CA VAL A 7 7.16 -4.24 39.34
C VAL A 7 8.60 -3.86 38.96
N LEU A 8 9.12 -4.53 37.94
CA LEU A 8 10.51 -4.46 37.51
C LEU A 8 10.62 -3.71 36.17
N VAL A 9 11.80 -3.13 35.90
CA VAL A 9 12.15 -2.56 34.62
C VAL A 9 12.14 -3.67 33.54
N PRO A 10 11.35 -3.53 32.47
CA PRO A 10 11.29 -4.50 31.37
C PRO A 10 12.59 -4.52 30.57
N ASP A 11 12.60 -5.24 29.45
CA ASP A 11 13.71 -5.20 28.50
C ASP A 11 13.75 -3.83 27.81
N ILE A 12 14.78 -3.04 28.11
CA ILE A 12 15.01 -1.69 27.58
C ILE A 12 15.96 -1.68 26.38
N GLY A 13 16.23 -2.83 25.76
CA GLY A 13 17.13 -2.99 24.62
C GLY A 13 18.60 -3.12 25.01
N ASN A 14 19.51 -2.70 24.13
CA ASN A 14 20.97 -2.89 24.29
C ASN A 14 21.64 -1.85 25.20
N PHE A 15 21.01 -1.45 26.30
CA PHE A 15 21.60 -0.52 27.28
C PHE A 15 21.91 -1.26 28.57
N ASP A 16 23.13 -1.11 29.07
CA ASP A 16 23.56 -1.69 30.35
C ASP A 16 22.88 -1.00 31.55
N SER A 17 22.61 0.29 31.43
CA SER A 17 21.83 1.08 32.40
C SER A 17 21.36 2.39 31.80
N VAL A 18 20.23 2.95 32.29
CA VAL A 18 19.65 4.22 31.90
C VAL A 18 19.34 5.07 33.14
N ASP A 19 19.31 6.40 32.99
CA ASP A 19 19.04 7.31 34.09
C ASP A 19 17.53 7.57 34.24
N VAL A 20 16.99 7.53 35.45
CA VAL A 20 15.59 7.90 35.73
C VAL A 20 15.48 9.43 35.74
N ILE A 21 14.73 10.00 34.81
CA ILE A 21 14.54 11.46 34.69
C ILE A 21 13.21 11.93 35.30
N GLU A 22 12.23 11.04 35.43
CA GLU A 22 10.94 11.37 36.04
C GLU A 22 10.33 10.16 36.74
N VAL A 23 9.63 10.40 37.87
CA VAL A 23 8.85 9.39 38.59
C VAL A 23 7.41 9.88 38.66
N LEU A 24 6.49 9.16 38.01
CA LEU A 24 5.11 9.59 37.74
C LEU A 24 4.11 9.13 38.81
N VAL A 25 4.55 8.27 39.74
CA VAL A 25 3.70 7.65 40.77
C VAL A 25 4.30 7.77 42.15
N LYS A 26 3.44 7.74 43.18
CA LYS A 26 3.84 7.77 44.61
C LYS A 26 3.12 6.68 45.42
N ALA A 27 3.61 6.41 46.61
CA ALA A 27 2.96 5.49 47.54
C ALA A 27 1.51 5.95 47.85
N GLY A 28 0.56 5.03 47.72
CA GLY A 28 -0.87 5.27 47.87
C GLY A 28 -1.62 5.48 46.55
N ASP A 29 -0.95 5.68 45.42
CA ASP A 29 -1.63 5.82 44.13
C ASP A 29 -2.20 4.47 43.67
N MET A 30 -3.36 4.50 43.05
CA MET A 30 -3.98 3.35 42.38
C MET A 30 -3.56 3.37 40.91
N ILE A 31 -2.95 2.31 40.46
CA ILE A 31 -2.45 2.16 39.10
C ILE A 31 -3.12 1.00 38.38
N ALA A 32 -3.42 1.19 37.12
CA ALA A 32 -3.85 0.14 36.19
C ALA A 32 -2.63 -0.53 35.53
N LYS A 33 -2.85 -1.67 34.92
CA LYS A 33 -1.85 -2.25 34.03
C LYS A 33 -1.64 -1.31 32.83
N GLU A 34 -0.37 -1.10 32.42
CA GLU A 34 0.08 -0.18 31.38
C GLU A 34 0.11 1.32 31.80
N ASP A 35 -0.24 1.69 33.03
CA ASP A 35 -0.03 3.06 33.51
C ASP A 35 1.47 3.38 33.60
N LEU A 36 1.86 4.59 33.24
CA LEU A 36 3.25 5.04 33.22
C LEU A 36 3.78 5.24 34.64
N LEU A 37 4.92 4.65 34.96
CA LEU A 37 5.52 4.67 36.31
C LEU A 37 6.71 5.61 36.42
N ILE A 38 7.64 5.51 35.50
CA ILE A 38 8.87 6.31 35.44
C ILE A 38 9.23 6.59 34.00
N THR A 39 9.90 7.73 33.75
CA THR A 39 10.57 8.03 32.48
C THR A 39 12.07 7.87 32.67
N VAL A 40 12.71 7.15 31.77
CA VAL A 40 14.15 6.90 31.75
C VAL A 40 14.78 7.49 30.48
N GLU A 41 16.04 7.93 30.59
CA GLU A 41 16.77 8.52 29.47
C GLU A 41 18.07 7.76 29.20
N SER A 42 18.34 7.53 27.94
CA SER A 42 19.60 7.03 27.41
C SER A 42 20.29 8.09 26.55
N ASP A 43 21.52 7.87 26.15
CA ASP A 43 22.28 8.80 25.25
C ASP A 43 21.57 9.10 23.92
N LYS A 44 20.49 8.40 23.58
CA LYS A 44 19.82 8.50 22.28
C LYS A 44 18.32 8.77 22.32
N ALA A 45 17.63 8.45 23.41
CA ALA A 45 16.19 8.63 23.55
C ALA A 45 15.73 8.54 25.00
N SER A 46 14.61 9.20 25.31
CA SER A 46 13.81 8.97 26.53
C SER A 46 12.73 7.91 26.29
N MET A 47 12.42 7.13 27.30
CA MET A 47 11.43 6.04 27.26
C MET A 47 10.60 6.02 28.53
N ASP A 48 9.30 5.81 28.40
CA ASP A 48 8.40 5.61 29.53
C ASP A 48 8.29 4.12 29.87
N ILE A 49 8.36 3.80 31.16
CA ILE A 49 8.24 2.43 31.67
C ILE A 49 6.83 2.24 32.24
N PRO A 50 5.98 1.39 31.60
CA PRO A 50 4.63 1.14 32.06
C PRO A 50 4.57 0.07 33.16
N SER A 51 3.48 0.07 33.94
CA SER A 51 3.20 -0.93 34.95
C SER A 51 2.82 -2.29 34.36
N SER A 52 3.45 -3.34 34.81
CA SER A 52 3.07 -4.72 34.46
C SER A 52 1.86 -5.24 35.23
N HIS A 53 1.43 -4.56 36.30
CA HIS A 53 0.36 -4.99 37.22
C HIS A 53 -0.54 -3.84 37.63
N ALA A 54 -1.79 -4.15 37.93
CA ALA A 54 -2.75 -3.20 38.52
C ALA A 54 -2.81 -3.39 40.04
N GLY A 55 -3.04 -2.28 40.76
CA GLY A 55 -3.22 -2.30 42.21
C GLY A 55 -2.81 -0.99 42.89
N THR A 56 -2.70 -0.99 44.22
CA THR A 56 -2.28 0.20 44.97
C THR A 56 -0.77 0.18 45.20
N VAL A 57 -0.07 1.24 44.81
CA VAL A 57 1.37 1.41 45.03
C VAL A 57 1.66 1.47 46.56
N LYS A 58 2.41 0.51 47.08
CA LYS A 58 2.83 0.50 48.48
C LYS A 58 4.13 1.26 48.72
N GLU A 59 5.09 1.10 47.85
CA GLU A 59 6.38 1.73 47.98
C GLU A 59 7.03 1.91 46.61
N VAL A 60 7.57 3.10 46.32
CA VAL A 60 8.41 3.36 45.16
C VAL A 60 9.88 3.24 45.55
N LYS A 61 10.64 2.44 44.82
CA LYS A 61 12.04 2.08 45.12
C LYS A 61 13.08 2.86 44.31
N VAL A 62 12.62 3.68 43.37
CA VAL A 62 13.48 4.52 42.51
C VAL A 62 13.15 5.99 42.67
N LYS A 63 14.12 6.86 42.44
CA LYS A 63 13.97 8.32 42.43
C LYS A 63 14.67 8.91 41.21
N VAL A 64 14.36 10.14 40.90
CA VAL A 64 15.01 10.91 39.82
C VAL A 64 16.52 10.95 40.07
N GLY A 65 17.30 10.62 39.03
CA GLY A 65 18.75 10.52 39.05
C GLY A 65 19.31 9.14 39.40
N ASP A 66 18.47 8.15 39.70
CA ASP A 66 18.93 6.77 39.91
C ASP A 66 19.22 6.09 38.55
N LYS A 67 20.20 5.19 38.51
CA LYS A 67 20.49 4.34 37.36
C LYS A 67 19.75 3.02 37.48
N VAL A 68 18.99 2.68 36.45
CA VAL A 68 18.23 1.42 36.39
C VAL A 68 18.61 0.59 35.17
N ALA A 69 18.54 -0.72 35.30
CA ALA A 69 18.79 -1.69 34.24
C ALA A 69 17.60 -2.66 34.14
N LYS A 70 17.57 -3.48 33.11
CA LYS A 70 16.59 -4.57 32.98
C LYS A 70 16.53 -5.39 34.28
N GLY A 71 15.33 -5.55 34.85
CA GLY A 71 15.09 -6.28 36.09
C GLY A 71 15.30 -5.47 37.38
N SER A 72 15.65 -4.17 37.31
CA SER A 72 15.68 -3.29 38.48
C SER A 72 14.28 -3.12 39.07
N LEU A 73 14.14 -3.17 40.40
CA LEU A 73 12.86 -3.00 41.08
C LEU A 73 12.43 -1.51 41.06
N ILE A 74 11.26 -1.21 40.47
CA ILE A 74 10.70 0.13 40.40
C ILE A 74 9.83 0.41 41.61
N LEU A 75 8.86 -0.47 41.91
CA LEU A 75 7.92 -0.28 43.00
C LEU A 75 7.25 -1.60 43.43
N LEU A 76 6.59 -1.58 44.60
CA LEU A 76 5.77 -2.65 45.11
C LEU A 76 4.28 -2.29 45.01
N VAL A 77 3.47 -3.18 44.42
CA VAL A 77 2.01 -3.03 44.26
C VAL A 77 1.30 -4.07 45.12
N GLU A 78 0.29 -3.66 45.86
CA GLU A 78 -0.67 -4.55 46.48
C GLU A 78 -1.76 -4.87 45.46
N ALA A 79 -1.73 -6.07 44.88
CA ALA A 79 -2.70 -6.50 43.90
C ALA A 79 -4.05 -6.79 44.57
N GLU A 80 -5.14 -6.14 44.09
CA GLU A 80 -6.49 -6.51 44.47
C GLU A 80 -6.90 -7.82 43.80
N ALA A 81 -7.55 -8.71 44.59
CA ALA A 81 -8.12 -9.93 44.06
C ALA A 81 -9.25 -9.55 43.05
N SER A 82 -9.05 -9.89 41.82
CA SER A 82 -10.00 -9.66 40.73
C SER A 82 -11.38 -10.25 41.04
N VAL A 83 -12.35 -9.42 41.40
CA VAL A 83 -13.76 -9.78 41.34
C VAL A 83 -14.25 -9.35 39.93
N ALA A 84 -14.48 -10.34 39.10
CA ALA A 84 -15.06 -10.12 37.76
C ALA A 84 -16.47 -9.57 37.92
N SER A 85 -16.66 -8.28 37.68
CA SER A 85 -17.98 -7.68 37.47
C SER A 85 -18.35 -7.83 35.99
N ALA A 86 -19.42 -8.61 35.74
CA ALA A 86 -20.03 -8.76 34.43
C ALA A 86 -20.64 -7.43 33.96
N PRO A 87 -20.49 -7.05 32.69
CA PRO A 87 -21.15 -5.88 32.15
C PRO A 87 -22.67 -6.13 31.99
N ALA A 88 -23.45 -5.10 32.30
CA ALA A 88 -24.91 -5.09 32.19
C ALA A 88 -25.37 -5.38 30.77
N LYS A 89 -26.35 -6.29 30.65
CA LYS A 89 -27.06 -6.61 29.41
C LYS A 89 -27.83 -5.38 28.89
N VAL A 90 -27.51 -4.96 27.69
CA VAL A 90 -28.42 -4.22 26.83
C VAL A 90 -29.11 -5.27 25.95
N GLU A 91 -30.43 -5.39 26.07
CA GLU A 91 -31.26 -6.26 25.22
C GLU A 91 -31.32 -5.70 23.80
N VAL A 92 -30.88 -6.51 22.84
CA VAL A 92 -31.14 -6.32 21.41
C VAL A 92 -32.06 -7.47 20.96
N PRO A 93 -33.08 -7.23 20.11
CA PRO A 93 -34.11 -8.23 19.81
C PRO A 93 -33.57 -9.44 19.07
N ALA A 94 -34.15 -10.58 19.37
CA ALA A 94 -33.83 -11.89 18.84
C ALA A 94 -33.95 -11.95 17.30
N MET A 95 -32.88 -12.34 16.62
CA MET A 95 -32.93 -12.89 15.27
C MET A 95 -32.47 -14.35 15.26
N VAL A 96 -33.44 -15.15 14.87
CA VAL A 96 -33.40 -16.44 14.14
C VAL A 96 -32.22 -17.38 14.41
N SER A 97 -32.60 -18.53 14.95
CA SER A 97 -31.88 -19.81 15.04
C SER A 97 -30.98 -20.07 13.83
N VAL A 98 -29.69 -20.16 14.06
CA VAL A 98 -28.71 -20.67 13.11
C VAL A 98 -28.32 -22.09 13.51
N ALA A 99 -28.27 -22.94 12.50
CA ALA A 99 -28.01 -24.38 12.54
C ALA A 99 -26.76 -24.76 13.37
N THR A 100 -26.83 -25.96 13.93
CA THR A 100 -25.76 -26.69 14.61
C THR A 100 -24.42 -26.61 13.90
N PRO A 101 -23.31 -26.47 14.65
CA PRO A 101 -21.98 -26.44 14.06
C PRO A 101 -21.65 -27.80 13.45
N VAL A 102 -21.43 -27.79 12.14
CA VAL A 102 -20.80 -28.91 11.44
C VAL A 102 -19.38 -29.02 12.00
N ALA A 103 -19.04 -30.16 12.56
CA ALA A 103 -17.72 -30.49 13.03
C ALA A 103 -16.71 -30.20 11.90
N SER A 104 -15.70 -29.36 12.18
CA SER A 104 -14.59 -29.13 11.27
C SER A 104 -13.95 -30.47 10.92
N ALA A 105 -13.89 -30.79 9.65
CA ALA A 105 -13.12 -31.94 9.17
C ALA A 105 -11.67 -31.82 9.68
N PRO A 106 -11.05 -32.92 10.13
CA PRO A 106 -9.66 -32.90 10.55
C PRO A 106 -8.80 -32.41 9.39
N ALA A 107 -7.80 -31.54 9.72
CA ALA A 107 -6.82 -31.08 8.75
C ALA A 107 -6.23 -32.30 8.01
N PRO A 108 -6.05 -32.25 6.69
CA PRO A 108 -5.47 -33.36 5.96
C PRO A 108 -4.08 -33.65 6.53
N ALA A 109 -3.86 -34.90 6.94
CA ALA A 109 -2.57 -35.35 7.39
C ALA A 109 -1.53 -35.08 6.28
N LEU A 110 -0.32 -34.63 6.67
CA LEU A 110 0.81 -34.50 5.75
C LEU A 110 0.85 -35.69 4.79
N ALA A 111 0.73 -35.43 3.50
CA ALA A 111 1.02 -36.45 2.51
C ALA A 111 2.48 -36.84 2.69
N VAL A 112 2.74 -38.00 3.30
CA VAL A 112 4.07 -38.56 3.49
C VAL A 112 4.56 -39.05 2.13
N GLY A 113 4.87 -38.07 1.26
CA GLY A 113 5.66 -38.28 0.06
C GLY A 113 7.14 -38.06 0.38
N ASN A 114 8.02 -38.58 -0.42
CA ASN A 114 9.47 -38.37 -0.32
C ASN A 114 9.81 -36.94 -0.75
N ASN A 115 9.39 -35.91 0.07
CA ASN A 115 9.68 -34.51 -0.18
C ASN A 115 11.04 -34.15 0.42
N ASP A 116 11.78 -33.23 -0.21
CA ASP A 116 13.02 -32.68 0.33
C ASP A 116 12.78 -31.83 1.57
N LEU A 117 11.64 -31.10 1.59
CA LEU A 117 11.16 -30.29 2.72
C LEU A 117 9.68 -30.56 3.00
N ASN A 118 9.29 -30.50 4.27
CA ASN A 118 7.89 -30.52 4.69
C ASN A 118 7.62 -29.34 5.61
N THR A 119 6.43 -28.71 5.49
CA THR A 119 6.05 -27.53 6.26
C THR A 119 4.55 -27.51 6.54
N GLN A 120 4.13 -26.77 7.57
CA GLN A 120 2.72 -26.53 7.84
C GLN A 120 2.12 -25.53 6.87
N LEU A 121 2.91 -24.53 6.42
CA LEU A 121 2.50 -23.53 5.46
C LEU A 121 3.57 -23.30 4.41
N VAL A 122 3.19 -23.39 3.13
CA VAL A 122 4.00 -22.87 2.03
C VAL A 122 3.39 -21.59 1.49
N VAL A 123 4.21 -20.58 1.25
CA VAL A 123 3.79 -19.32 0.60
C VAL A 123 4.53 -19.21 -0.73
N LEU A 124 3.78 -19.13 -1.83
CA LEU A 124 4.33 -19.04 -3.18
C LEU A 124 4.37 -17.58 -3.66
N GLY A 125 5.55 -16.98 -3.64
CA GLY A 125 5.83 -15.58 -3.98
C GLY A 125 6.04 -14.72 -2.74
N SER A 126 7.06 -13.85 -2.77
CA SER A 126 7.48 -12.98 -1.67
C SER A 126 7.16 -11.50 -1.90
N GLY A 127 6.17 -11.18 -2.72
CA GLY A 127 5.64 -9.80 -2.80
C GLY A 127 5.01 -9.34 -1.47
N PRO A 128 4.47 -8.09 -1.39
CA PRO A 128 3.92 -7.55 -0.15
C PRO A 128 2.92 -8.48 0.56
N GLY A 129 2.00 -9.11 -0.17
CA GLY A 129 1.13 -10.13 0.40
C GLY A 129 1.90 -11.35 0.90
N GLY A 130 2.83 -11.88 0.08
CA GLY A 130 3.54 -13.12 0.40
C GLY A 130 4.44 -13.03 1.63
N TYR A 131 5.31 -12.02 1.73
CA TYR A 131 6.14 -11.89 2.92
C TYR A 131 5.30 -11.55 4.17
N THR A 132 4.23 -10.75 4.02
CA THR A 132 3.31 -10.46 5.14
C THR A 132 2.62 -11.73 5.62
N ALA A 133 2.12 -12.57 4.72
CA ALA A 133 1.50 -13.85 5.09
C ALA A 133 2.49 -14.79 5.79
N ALA A 134 3.71 -14.92 5.23
CA ALA A 134 4.75 -15.77 5.80
C ALA A 134 5.15 -15.32 7.21
N PHE A 135 5.37 -14.02 7.42
CA PHE A 135 5.76 -13.46 8.71
C PHE A 135 4.63 -13.56 9.73
N ARG A 136 3.40 -13.20 9.34
CA ARG A 136 2.24 -13.31 10.24
C ARG A 136 1.98 -14.74 10.67
N ALA A 137 2.07 -15.71 9.76
CA ALA A 137 1.91 -17.12 10.09
C ALA A 137 3.02 -17.63 11.02
N ALA A 138 4.28 -17.22 10.80
CA ALA A 138 5.38 -17.53 11.68
C ALA A 138 5.20 -16.93 13.08
N ASP A 139 4.75 -15.67 13.18
CA ASP A 139 4.42 -15.00 14.46
C ASP A 139 3.26 -15.73 15.20
N LEU A 140 2.40 -16.45 14.47
CA LEU A 140 1.34 -17.32 15.00
C LEU A 140 1.81 -18.77 15.28
N GLY A 141 3.12 -19.02 15.23
CA GLY A 141 3.72 -20.29 15.59
C GLY A 141 3.69 -21.37 14.50
N ARG A 142 3.40 -21.01 13.23
CA ARG A 142 3.43 -21.95 12.11
C ARG A 142 4.84 -22.12 11.56
N GLN A 143 5.19 -23.34 11.16
CA GLN A 143 6.38 -23.58 10.34
C GLN A 143 6.10 -23.14 8.91
N VAL A 144 6.93 -22.23 8.36
CA VAL A 144 6.68 -21.60 7.07
C VAL A 144 7.85 -21.78 6.12
N VAL A 145 7.53 -22.19 4.88
CA VAL A 145 8.43 -22.11 3.73
C VAL A 145 7.92 -21.02 2.79
N LEU A 146 8.78 -20.04 2.47
CA LEU A 146 8.52 -18.96 1.52
C LEU A 146 9.32 -19.22 0.24
N ILE A 147 8.61 -19.36 -0.88
CA ILE A 147 9.21 -19.62 -2.20
C ILE A 147 9.30 -18.30 -2.98
N GLU A 148 10.50 -17.94 -3.46
CA GLU A 148 10.71 -16.75 -4.28
C GLU A 148 11.60 -17.06 -5.48
N ARG A 149 11.17 -16.64 -6.67
CA ARG A 149 11.93 -16.88 -7.92
C ARG A 149 13.15 -15.96 -8.09
N TYR A 150 13.15 -14.79 -7.48
CA TYR A 150 14.23 -13.82 -7.52
C TYR A 150 15.20 -14.01 -6.35
N SER A 151 16.39 -13.43 -6.47
CA SER A 151 17.42 -13.50 -5.42
C SER A 151 17.09 -12.70 -4.15
N THR A 152 16.12 -11.81 -4.22
CA THR A 152 15.72 -10.91 -3.14
C THR A 152 14.22 -11.02 -2.87
N LEU A 153 13.83 -10.91 -1.60
CA LEU A 153 12.43 -10.83 -1.19
C LEU A 153 11.82 -9.48 -1.57
N GLY A 154 10.48 -9.38 -1.53
CA GLY A 154 9.75 -8.12 -1.78
C GLY A 154 8.99 -8.08 -3.09
N GLY A 155 9.19 -9.09 -3.97
CA GLY A 155 8.48 -9.20 -5.25
C GLY A 155 8.64 -7.98 -6.15
N VAL A 156 7.67 -7.76 -7.05
CA VAL A 156 7.65 -6.62 -7.99
C VAL A 156 7.65 -5.29 -7.23
N CYS A 157 6.83 -5.15 -6.19
CA CYS A 157 6.63 -3.87 -5.49
C CYS A 157 7.95 -3.27 -4.98
N LEU A 158 8.77 -4.05 -4.25
CA LEU A 158 10.00 -3.54 -3.66
C LEU A 158 11.14 -3.46 -4.67
N ASN A 159 11.25 -4.43 -5.56
CA ASN A 159 12.41 -4.54 -6.44
C ASN A 159 12.29 -3.71 -7.73
N VAL A 160 11.12 -3.73 -8.38
CA VAL A 160 10.92 -3.17 -9.72
C VAL A 160 9.53 -2.54 -9.89
N GLY A 161 8.94 -1.99 -8.83
CA GLY A 161 7.60 -1.41 -8.82
C GLY A 161 7.48 -0.19 -7.92
N CYS A 162 6.65 -0.28 -6.88
CA CYS A 162 6.24 0.85 -6.03
C CYS A 162 7.44 1.61 -5.43
N ILE A 163 8.38 0.90 -4.83
CA ILE A 163 9.48 1.53 -4.08
C ILE A 163 10.46 2.26 -5.01
N PRO A 164 11.05 1.64 -6.04
CA PRO A 164 11.92 2.38 -6.95
C PRO A 164 11.21 3.49 -7.72
N SER A 165 9.89 3.33 -8.02
CA SER A 165 9.07 4.38 -8.63
C SER A 165 9.00 5.61 -7.72
N LYS A 166 8.67 5.45 -6.44
CA LYS A 166 8.55 6.57 -5.48
C LYS A 166 9.89 7.24 -5.21
N ALA A 167 10.99 6.48 -5.22
CA ALA A 167 12.33 7.05 -5.14
C ALA A 167 12.63 7.98 -6.35
N LEU A 168 12.32 7.54 -7.57
CA LEU A 168 12.52 8.36 -8.77
C LEU A 168 11.55 9.54 -8.83
N LEU A 169 10.29 9.36 -8.44
CA LEU A 169 9.31 10.46 -8.38
C LEU A 169 9.70 11.52 -7.35
N HIS A 170 10.28 11.14 -6.21
CA HIS A 170 10.86 12.08 -5.27
C HIS A 170 11.98 12.91 -5.90
N THR A 171 12.89 12.28 -6.65
CA THR A 171 13.95 12.99 -7.39
C THR A 171 13.35 13.94 -8.42
N ALA A 172 12.35 13.49 -9.19
CA ALA A 172 11.64 14.32 -10.16
C ALA A 172 10.98 15.53 -9.49
N LYS A 173 10.34 15.33 -8.33
CA LYS A 173 9.73 16.42 -7.53
C LYS A 173 10.76 17.46 -7.12
N VAL A 174 11.92 17.05 -6.59
CA VAL A 174 13.01 17.97 -6.21
C VAL A 174 13.47 18.81 -7.40
N ILE A 175 13.64 18.23 -8.58
CA ILE A 175 14.03 18.94 -9.80
C ILE A 175 12.98 19.98 -10.18
N THR A 176 11.72 19.57 -10.21
CA THR A 176 10.59 20.42 -10.61
C THR A 176 10.35 21.57 -9.61
N GLU A 177 10.41 21.29 -8.31
CA GLU A 177 10.28 22.33 -7.26
C GLU A 177 11.43 23.35 -7.32
N ALA A 178 12.66 22.90 -7.59
CA ALA A 178 13.79 23.80 -7.79
C ALA A 178 13.60 24.70 -9.03
N GLU A 179 13.08 24.16 -10.14
CA GLU A 179 12.74 24.92 -11.35
C GLU A 179 11.68 25.98 -11.05
N GLU A 180 10.59 25.60 -10.38
CA GLU A 180 9.44 26.46 -10.06
C GLU A 180 9.76 27.53 -9.01
N SER A 181 10.75 27.32 -8.13
CA SER A 181 11.16 28.28 -7.13
C SER A 181 11.63 29.62 -7.72
N SER A 182 12.00 29.66 -9.00
CA SER A 182 12.31 30.87 -9.74
C SER A 182 11.16 31.89 -9.70
N HIS A 183 9.91 31.44 -9.64
CA HIS A 183 8.73 32.29 -9.49
C HIS A 183 8.65 32.99 -8.12
N HIS A 184 9.38 32.49 -7.13
CA HIS A 184 9.48 33.07 -5.77
C HIS A 184 10.78 33.88 -5.59
N GLY A 185 11.53 34.13 -6.67
CA GLY A 185 12.79 34.88 -6.63
C GLY A 185 14.00 34.05 -6.22
N VAL A 186 13.88 32.70 -6.14
CA VAL A 186 15.01 31.80 -5.87
C VAL A 186 15.28 30.99 -7.14
N SER A 187 16.43 31.22 -7.78
CA SER A 187 16.81 30.56 -9.02
C SER A 187 17.96 29.58 -8.79
N PHE A 188 17.80 28.36 -9.27
CA PHE A 188 18.85 27.35 -9.35
C PHE A 188 19.34 27.23 -10.80
N GLY A 189 20.59 26.79 -10.97
CA GLY A 189 21.09 26.40 -12.30
C GLY A 189 20.42 25.12 -12.78
N ALA A 190 20.57 24.82 -14.09
CA ALA A 190 20.09 23.55 -14.62
C ALA A 190 20.69 22.36 -13.85
N PRO A 191 19.89 21.35 -13.49
CA PRO A 191 20.36 20.22 -12.70
C PRO A 191 21.40 19.42 -13.50
N LYS A 192 22.46 18.98 -12.81
CA LYS A 192 23.38 17.97 -13.34
C LYS A 192 23.01 16.64 -12.74
N VAL A 193 22.45 15.74 -13.56
CA VAL A 193 22.03 14.43 -13.10
C VAL A 193 23.13 13.41 -13.41
N ASP A 194 23.68 12.79 -12.38
CA ASP A 194 24.53 11.62 -12.48
C ASP A 194 23.63 10.37 -12.41
N LEU A 195 23.36 9.77 -13.56
CA LEU A 195 22.47 8.62 -13.66
C LEU A 195 23.01 7.38 -12.93
N ASP A 196 24.34 7.19 -12.89
CA ASP A 196 24.94 6.05 -12.20
C ASP A 196 24.75 6.20 -10.69
N GLN A 197 25.00 7.39 -10.17
CA GLN A 197 24.77 7.69 -8.76
C GLN A 197 23.28 7.57 -8.38
N LEU A 198 22.38 8.06 -9.21
CA LEU A 198 20.92 7.96 -9.00
C LEU A 198 20.46 6.49 -8.99
N ARG A 199 20.93 5.70 -9.94
CA ARG A 199 20.66 4.25 -10.00
C ARG A 199 21.19 3.53 -8.77
N ASN A 200 22.44 3.81 -8.37
CA ASN A 200 23.07 3.21 -7.20
C ASN A 200 22.35 3.57 -5.91
N TRP A 201 21.98 4.84 -5.70
CA TRP A 201 21.19 5.28 -4.56
C TRP A 201 19.84 4.54 -4.51
N LYS A 202 19.10 4.53 -5.61
CA LYS A 202 17.82 3.82 -5.71
C LYS A 202 17.97 2.33 -5.40
N ALA A 203 18.98 1.67 -5.99
CA ALA A 203 19.18 0.23 -5.86
C ALA A 203 19.69 -0.17 -4.47
N ASN A 204 20.67 0.54 -3.93
CA ASN A 204 21.37 0.13 -2.71
C ASN A 204 20.79 0.76 -1.45
N ASP A 205 20.55 2.10 -1.47
CA ASP A 205 20.09 2.82 -0.27
C ASP A 205 18.59 2.72 -0.05
N VAL A 206 17.81 2.52 -1.10
CA VAL A 206 16.35 2.38 -1.00
C VAL A 206 15.94 0.90 -1.09
N VAL A 207 16.06 0.29 -2.26
CA VAL A 207 15.61 -1.09 -2.51
C VAL A 207 16.42 -2.09 -1.68
N GLY A 208 17.74 -1.99 -1.70
CA GLY A 208 18.66 -2.90 -1.02
C GLY A 208 18.47 -2.92 0.51
N LYS A 209 18.26 -1.75 1.12
CA LYS A 209 17.98 -1.66 2.58
C LYS A 209 16.67 -2.35 2.94
N LEU A 210 15.60 -2.14 2.14
CA LEU A 210 14.30 -2.75 2.39
C LEU A 210 14.31 -4.28 2.18
N THR A 211 14.88 -4.74 1.08
CA THR A 211 14.96 -6.18 0.77
C THR A 211 15.90 -6.92 1.74
N GLY A 212 16.99 -6.28 2.14
CA GLY A 212 17.89 -6.78 3.20
C GLY A 212 17.17 -6.88 4.56
N GLY A 213 16.36 -5.88 4.90
CA GLY A 213 15.49 -5.90 6.08
C GLY A 213 14.50 -7.07 6.06
N LEU A 214 13.86 -7.34 4.91
CA LEU A 214 12.96 -8.50 4.77
C LEU A 214 13.70 -9.82 4.97
N ALA A 215 14.90 -9.97 4.41
CA ALA A 215 15.71 -11.18 4.61
C ALA A 215 16.09 -11.40 6.08
N ALA A 216 16.47 -10.33 6.79
CA ALA A 216 16.74 -10.38 8.22
C ALA A 216 15.49 -10.76 9.03
N MET A 217 14.33 -10.16 8.73
CA MET A 217 13.06 -10.46 9.39
C MET A 217 12.59 -11.90 9.14
N ALA A 218 12.78 -12.44 7.92
CA ALA A 218 12.50 -13.84 7.61
C ALA A 218 13.35 -14.79 8.50
N LYS A 219 14.66 -14.49 8.58
CA LYS A 219 15.59 -15.27 9.43
C LYS A 219 15.22 -15.21 10.91
N GLN A 220 14.89 -14.02 11.42
CA GLN A 220 14.50 -13.83 12.83
C GLN A 220 13.24 -14.64 13.21
N ARG A 221 12.29 -14.78 12.27
CA ARG A 221 11.05 -15.55 12.45
C ARG A 221 11.18 -17.04 12.11
N GLY A 222 12.36 -17.51 11.75
CA GLY A 222 12.57 -18.90 11.36
C GLY A 222 11.87 -19.31 10.06
N VAL A 223 11.52 -18.34 9.19
CA VAL A 223 10.93 -18.61 7.88
C VAL A 223 12.01 -19.18 6.95
N THR A 224 11.80 -20.39 6.44
CA THR A 224 12.68 -21.01 5.45
C THR A 224 12.41 -20.42 4.07
N VAL A 225 13.42 -19.75 3.49
CA VAL A 225 13.29 -19.20 2.13
C VAL A 225 13.89 -20.18 1.13
N VAL A 226 13.09 -20.57 0.12
CA VAL A 226 13.55 -21.44 -0.99
C VAL A 226 13.51 -20.63 -2.28
N GLN A 227 14.70 -20.42 -2.86
CA GLN A 227 14.84 -19.66 -4.08
C GLN A 227 14.61 -20.55 -5.32
N GLY A 228 13.68 -20.14 -6.17
CA GLY A 228 13.39 -20.80 -7.44
C GLY A 228 11.96 -20.59 -7.92
N ILE A 229 11.66 -21.11 -9.09
CA ILE A 229 10.33 -21.07 -9.70
C ILE A 229 9.50 -22.22 -9.13
N GLY A 230 8.51 -21.91 -8.29
CA GLY A 230 7.61 -22.88 -7.70
C GLY A 230 6.42 -23.21 -8.63
N LYS A 231 6.12 -24.51 -8.78
CA LYS A 231 4.92 -25.00 -9.46
C LYS A 231 4.29 -26.12 -8.66
N PHE A 232 2.97 -26.10 -8.53
CA PHE A 232 2.24 -27.21 -7.95
C PHE A 232 2.42 -28.48 -8.80
N THR A 233 2.70 -29.58 -8.13
CA THR A 233 2.77 -30.92 -8.72
C THR A 233 1.67 -31.83 -8.21
N SER A 234 1.06 -31.48 -7.08
CA SER A 234 -0.10 -32.14 -6.50
C SER A 234 -0.84 -31.19 -5.55
N PRO A 235 -2.00 -31.54 -4.99
CA PRO A 235 -2.70 -30.72 -4.00
C PRO A 235 -1.89 -30.34 -2.74
N ASN A 236 -0.84 -31.11 -2.42
CA ASN A 236 -0.02 -30.90 -1.23
C ASN A 236 1.50 -30.81 -1.51
N GLN A 237 1.88 -30.56 -2.76
CA GLN A 237 3.31 -30.49 -3.13
C GLN A 237 3.58 -29.40 -4.17
N ILE A 238 4.68 -28.68 -3.96
CA ILE A 238 5.26 -27.73 -4.93
C ILE A 238 6.69 -28.19 -5.27
N ALA A 239 7.01 -28.26 -6.57
CA ALA A 239 8.38 -28.38 -7.06
C ALA A 239 8.96 -26.99 -7.30
N VAL A 240 10.11 -26.71 -6.72
CA VAL A 240 10.83 -25.43 -6.86
C VAL A 240 12.08 -25.66 -7.69
N THR A 241 12.13 -25.07 -8.88
CA THR A 241 13.28 -25.17 -9.79
C THR A 241 14.18 -23.96 -9.62
N ALA A 242 15.38 -24.16 -9.11
CA ALA A 242 16.39 -23.13 -8.95
C ALA A 242 17.03 -22.76 -10.30
N ALA A 243 17.79 -21.65 -10.34
CA ALA A 243 18.45 -21.15 -11.56
C ALA A 243 19.47 -22.12 -12.17
N ASP A 244 20.09 -22.98 -11.36
CA ASP A 244 21.02 -24.05 -11.78
C ASP A 244 20.29 -25.32 -12.27
N GLY A 245 18.97 -25.33 -12.29
CA GLY A 245 18.13 -26.46 -12.69
C GLY A 245 17.86 -27.48 -11.57
N LYS A 246 18.43 -27.31 -10.37
CA LYS A 246 18.13 -28.18 -9.23
C LYS A 246 16.66 -28.01 -8.84
N VAL A 247 15.99 -29.14 -8.61
CA VAL A 247 14.61 -29.16 -8.14
C VAL A 247 14.58 -29.54 -6.67
N THR A 248 13.83 -28.75 -5.89
CA THR A 248 13.52 -29.02 -4.48
C THR A 248 12.02 -29.21 -4.35
N THR A 249 11.60 -30.31 -3.76
CA THR A 249 10.18 -30.60 -3.51
C THR A 249 9.76 -30.17 -2.10
N VAL A 250 8.67 -29.42 -2.01
CA VAL A 250 8.12 -28.92 -0.74
C VAL A 250 6.71 -29.51 -0.55
N GLY A 251 6.58 -30.35 0.46
CA GLY A 251 5.29 -30.85 0.93
C GLY A 251 4.70 -29.91 1.96
N PHE A 252 3.37 -29.75 1.99
CA PHE A 252 2.73 -28.78 2.87
C PHE A 252 1.34 -29.24 3.35
N GLU A 253 0.91 -28.73 4.50
CA GLU A 253 -0.46 -28.86 5.01
C GLU A 253 -1.39 -27.81 4.38
N ASN A 254 -0.93 -26.55 4.31
CA ASN A 254 -1.64 -25.41 3.73
C ASN A 254 -0.74 -24.65 2.76
N ALA A 255 -1.34 -24.01 1.76
CA ALA A 255 -0.62 -23.15 0.83
C ALA A 255 -1.29 -21.79 0.70
N ILE A 256 -0.47 -20.71 0.55
CA ILE A 256 -0.94 -19.38 0.14
C ILE A 256 -0.29 -19.03 -1.19
N ILE A 257 -1.13 -18.84 -2.22
CA ILE A 257 -0.69 -18.39 -3.54
C ILE A 257 -0.61 -16.87 -3.55
N ALA A 258 0.61 -16.33 -3.55
CA ALA A 258 0.91 -14.89 -3.61
C ALA A 258 1.75 -14.56 -4.87
N ALA A 259 1.46 -15.23 -5.98
CA ALA A 259 2.27 -15.20 -7.20
C ALA A 259 2.16 -13.90 -8.00
N GLY A 260 1.28 -12.97 -7.59
CA GLY A 260 1.18 -11.61 -8.13
C GLY A 260 0.79 -11.54 -9.61
N SER A 261 1.28 -10.50 -10.27
CA SER A 261 0.99 -10.18 -11.67
C SER A 261 2.25 -9.80 -12.45
N GLN A 262 2.11 -9.70 -13.77
CA GLN A 262 3.16 -9.24 -14.69
C GLN A 262 2.62 -8.16 -15.63
N ALA A 263 3.51 -7.31 -16.19
CA ALA A 263 3.13 -6.32 -17.17
C ALA A 263 2.56 -6.97 -18.44
N THR A 264 1.52 -6.36 -19.00
CA THR A 264 0.96 -6.80 -20.28
C THR A 264 1.88 -6.34 -21.41
N LYS A 265 2.28 -7.28 -22.26
CA LYS A 265 3.11 -6.99 -23.44
C LYS A 265 2.24 -6.46 -24.58
N PHE A 266 2.79 -5.55 -25.38
CA PHE A 266 2.17 -5.12 -26.63
C PHE A 266 2.21 -6.27 -27.65
N PRO A 267 1.08 -6.63 -28.28
CA PRO A 267 1.03 -7.77 -29.18
C PRO A 267 1.71 -7.48 -30.51
N GLY A 268 2.29 -8.49 -31.14
CA GLY A 268 2.76 -8.44 -32.54
C GLY A 268 4.05 -7.65 -32.78
N VAL A 269 4.78 -7.25 -31.73
CA VAL A 269 6.04 -6.52 -31.87
C VAL A 269 7.22 -7.41 -31.53
N ALA A 270 8.28 -7.36 -32.36
CA ALA A 270 9.52 -8.08 -32.10
C ALA A 270 10.20 -7.54 -30.81
N PRO A 271 10.87 -8.41 -30.03
CA PRO A 271 11.63 -7.97 -28.86
C PRO A 271 12.71 -6.93 -29.25
N ASP A 272 12.71 -5.80 -28.55
CA ASP A 272 13.69 -4.73 -28.67
C ASP A 272 13.84 -4.06 -27.30
N ASP A 273 15.06 -3.85 -26.83
CA ASP A 273 15.33 -3.29 -25.49
C ASP A 273 14.88 -1.82 -25.35
N ARG A 274 14.57 -1.16 -26.44
CA ARG A 274 14.03 0.20 -26.46
C ARG A 274 12.51 0.22 -26.23
N ILE A 275 11.84 -0.93 -26.35
CA ILE A 275 10.43 -1.12 -26.04
C ILE A 275 10.34 -1.73 -24.64
N MET A 276 10.08 -0.90 -23.67
CA MET A 276 10.16 -1.21 -22.24
C MET A 276 8.78 -1.49 -21.65
N ASP A 277 8.72 -2.33 -20.65
CA ASP A 277 7.67 -2.32 -19.63
C ASP A 277 8.07 -1.42 -18.44
N SER A 278 7.27 -1.40 -17.37
CA SER A 278 7.57 -0.62 -16.16
C SER A 278 8.89 -1.02 -15.51
N THR A 279 9.30 -2.28 -15.59
CA THR A 279 10.60 -2.76 -15.06
C THR A 279 11.76 -2.13 -15.83
N GLY A 280 11.68 -2.13 -17.16
CA GLY A 280 12.68 -1.50 -18.02
C GLY A 280 12.76 0.01 -17.81
N ALA A 281 11.61 0.68 -17.65
CA ALA A 281 11.57 2.12 -17.37
C ALA A 281 12.20 2.45 -16.00
N LEU A 282 11.93 1.64 -14.96
CA LEU A 282 12.50 1.81 -13.62
C LEU A 282 13.99 1.47 -13.55
N ALA A 283 14.52 0.68 -14.49
CA ALA A 283 15.96 0.46 -14.60
C ALA A 283 16.72 1.78 -14.90
N LEU A 284 16.07 2.71 -15.60
CA LEU A 284 16.61 4.03 -15.95
C LEU A 284 17.96 3.89 -16.69
N ALA A 285 17.99 3.07 -17.76
CA ALA A 285 19.22 2.77 -18.49
C ALA A 285 19.84 4.03 -19.10
N ASP A 286 19.03 4.93 -19.60
CA ASP A 286 19.39 6.26 -20.13
C ASP A 286 18.22 7.25 -19.97
N VAL A 287 18.44 8.48 -20.41
CA VAL A 287 17.41 9.52 -20.55
C VAL A 287 17.26 9.77 -22.08
N PRO A 288 16.23 9.18 -22.72
CA PRO A 288 16.00 9.36 -24.16
C PRO A 288 15.59 10.80 -24.46
N LYS A 289 15.83 11.27 -25.68
CA LYS A 289 15.37 12.59 -26.12
C LYS A 289 13.85 12.62 -26.27
N ARG A 290 13.27 11.57 -26.87
CA ARG A 290 11.83 11.41 -27.04
C ARG A 290 11.37 10.03 -26.56
N MET A 291 10.33 9.98 -25.76
CA MET A 291 9.74 8.74 -25.28
C MET A 291 8.22 8.74 -25.49
N LEU A 292 7.72 7.63 -26.02
CA LEU A 292 6.27 7.38 -26.07
C LEU A 292 5.87 6.53 -24.86
N VAL A 293 4.81 6.94 -24.19
CA VAL A 293 4.11 6.15 -23.15
C VAL A 293 2.80 5.65 -23.73
N ILE A 294 2.64 4.34 -23.85
CA ILE A 294 1.40 3.70 -24.29
C ILE A 294 0.58 3.32 -23.07
N GLY A 295 -0.55 4.01 -22.87
CA GLY A 295 -1.45 3.88 -21.73
C GLY A 295 -1.35 5.05 -20.75
N GLY A 296 -2.45 5.81 -20.62
CA GLY A 296 -2.61 6.96 -19.73
C GLY A 296 -3.04 6.58 -18.30
N GLY A 297 -2.69 5.37 -17.86
CA GLY A 297 -2.89 4.89 -16.49
C GLY A 297 -1.80 5.36 -15.52
N ILE A 298 -1.95 5.02 -14.24
CA ILE A 298 -1.07 5.47 -13.13
C ILE A 298 0.42 5.22 -13.45
N ILE A 299 0.79 3.98 -13.82
CA ILE A 299 2.19 3.59 -14.06
C ILE A 299 2.82 4.41 -15.19
N GLY A 300 2.09 4.55 -16.31
CA GLY A 300 2.57 5.31 -17.47
C GLY A 300 2.80 6.78 -17.14
N LEU A 301 1.86 7.40 -16.42
CA LEU A 301 1.94 8.81 -16.05
C LEU A 301 3.01 9.08 -14.98
N GLU A 302 3.19 8.17 -14.02
CA GLU A 302 4.29 8.26 -13.04
C GLU A 302 5.66 8.21 -13.73
N MET A 303 5.86 7.26 -14.64
CA MET A 303 7.12 7.17 -15.39
C MET A 303 7.28 8.35 -16.35
N GLY A 304 6.22 8.79 -17.00
CA GLY A 304 6.23 10.02 -17.82
C GLY A 304 6.69 11.23 -17.01
N THR A 305 6.20 11.39 -15.79
CA THR A 305 6.61 12.47 -14.87
C THR A 305 8.11 12.38 -14.51
N VAL A 306 8.62 11.18 -14.26
CA VAL A 306 10.06 10.97 -13.96
C VAL A 306 10.93 11.34 -15.15
N TYR A 307 10.61 10.83 -16.35
CA TYR A 307 11.42 11.07 -17.54
C TYR A 307 11.35 12.51 -18.03
N ASP A 308 10.17 13.16 -17.92
CA ASP A 308 10.01 14.59 -18.20
C ASP A 308 10.92 15.44 -17.30
N ALA A 309 10.91 15.21 -16.00
CA ALA A 309 11.76 15.93 -15.05
C ALA A 309 13.27 15.74 -15.32
N LEU A 310 13.65 14.59 -15.90
CA LEU A 310 15.03 14.31 -16.32
C LEU A 310 15.38 14.90 -17.69
N GLY A 311 14.42 15.52 -18.40
CA GLY A 311 14.65 16.24 -19.67
C GLY A 311 14.21 15.51 -20.94
N THR A 312 13.48 14.39 -20.81
CA THR A 312 12.88 13.68 -21.95
C THR A 312 11.62 14.39 -22.44
N LYS A 313 11.44 14.54 -23.76
CA LYS A 313 10.14 14.90 -24.35
C LYS A 313 9.23 13.68 -24.34
N VAL A 314 8.19 13.74 -23.50
CA VAL A 314 7.26 12.63 -23.27
C VAL A 314 6.00 12.84 -24.11
N SER A 315 5.62 11.82 -24.89
CA SER A 315 4.32 11.72 -25.54
C SER A 315 3.50 10.62 -24.89
N VAL A 316 2.21 10.84 -24.68
CA VAL A 316 1.30 9.83 -24.10
C VAL A 316 0.23 9.50 -25.12
N VAL A 317 -0.04 8.21 -25.35
CA VAL A 317 -1.18 7.74 -26.14
C VAL A 317 -2.12 6.92 -25.26
N GLU A 318 -3.40 7.31 -25.25
CA GLU A 318 -4.44 6.66 -24.45
C GLU A 318 -5.63 6.29 -25.35
N PHE A 319 -6.05 5.04 -25.27
CA PHE A 319 -7.14 4.49 -26.07
C PHE A 319 -8.51 5.11 -25.73
N THR A 320 -8.68 5.50 -24.47
CA THR A 320 -9.94 6.05 -23.95
C THR A 320 -9.98 7.58 -24.03
N ASP A 321 -11.11 8.16 -23.63
CA ASP A 321 -11.37 9.61 -23.66
C ASP A 321 -10.72 10.39 -22.51
N GLY A 322 -9.96 9.74 -21.63
CA GLY A 322 -9.32 10.41 -20.49
C GLY A 322 -8.23 9.61 -19.82
N LEU A 323 -7.37 10.28 -19.08
CA LEU A 323 -6.33 9.69 -18.26
C LEU A 323 -6.93 9.06 -16.98
N ILE A 324 -6.24 8.11 -16.35
CA ILE A 324 -6.60 7.47 -15.08
C ILE A 324 -8.08 7.05 -15.05
N GLN A 325 -8.41 6.03 -15.83
CA GLN A 325 -9.78 5.49 -15.89
C GLN A 325 -10.26 5.05 -14.49
N GLY A 326 -11.56 5.29 -14.20
CA GLY A 326 -12.17 4.98 -12.92
C GLY A 326 -12.06 6.09 -11.86
N CYS A 327 -11.20 7.09 -12.06
CA CYS A 327 -11.16 8.30 -11.23
C CYS A 327 -12.06 9.39 -11.82
N ASP A 328 -12.72 10.17 -10.97
CA ASP A 328 -13.60 11.26 -11.38
C ASP A 328 -12.83 12.33 -12.17
N ARG A 329 -13.45 12.80 -13.24
CA ARG A 329 -12.80 13.71 -14.22
C ARG A 329 -12.37 15.06 -13.64
N ASP A 330 -13.08 15.56 -12.64
CA ASP A 330 -12.74 16.81 -11.94
C ASP A 330 -11.42 16.69 -11.15
N LEU A 331 -11.12 15.51 -10.62
CA LEU A 331 -9.86 15.20 -9.93
C LEU A 331 -8.69 14.99 -10.92
N VAL A 332 -8.95 14.41 -12.08
CA VAL A 332 -7.90 14.16 -13.09
C VAL A 332 -7.54 15.43 -13.89
N ARG A 333 -8.48 16.36 -14.05
CA ARG A 333 -8.29 17.56 -14.88
C ARG A 333 -7.12 18.46 -14.45
N PRO A 334 -6.86 18.74 -13.16
CA PRO A 334 -5.69 19.52 -12.75
C PRO A 334 -4.37 18.84 -13.16
N LEU A 335 -4.26 17.54 -12.97
CA LEU A 335 -3.11 16.75 -13.41
C LEU A 335 -2.92 16.82 -14.93
N GLN A 336 -3.99 16.55 -15.70
CA GLN A 336 -3.93 16.60 -17.16
C GLN A 336 -3.47 17.96 -17.66
N LYS A 337 -4.02 19.06 -17.12
CA LYS A 337 -3.62 20.44 -17.49
C LYS A 337 -2.14 20.73 -17.20
N ARG A 338 -1.59 20.16 -16.12
CA ARG A 338 -0.17 20.31 -15.83
C ARG A 338 0.69 19.49 -16.80
N MET A 339 0.31 18.26 -17.08
CA MET A 339 1.01 17.40 -18.04
C MET A 339 0.98 17.95 -19.46
N GLU A 340 -0.14 18.52 -19.92
CA GLU A 340 -0.26 19.18 -21.23
C GLU A 340 0.73 20.35 -21.41
N LYS A 341 1.18 20.98 -20.33
CA LYS A 341 2.21 22.04 -20.36
C LYS A 341 3.63 21.52 -20.39
N ARG A 342 3.85 20.31 -19.89
CA ARG A 342 5.19 19.72 -19.72
C ARG A 342 5.50 18.68 -20.79
N PHE A 343 4.54 17.84 -21.12
CA PHE A 343 4.71 16.77 -22.10
C PHE A 343 4.62 17.32 -23.53
N GLU A 344 5.23 16.60 -24.47
CA GLU A 344 5.18 16.97 -25.89
C GLU A 344 3.75 16.91 -26.43
N VAL A 345 3.02 15.82 -26.10
CA VAL A 345 1.61 15.65 -26.49
C VAL A 345 0.92 14.58 -25.64
N ILE A 346 -0.38 14.74 -25.43
CA ILE A 346 -1.29 13.72 -24.87
C ILE A 346 -2.36 13.43 -25.92
N MET A 347 -2.36 12.21 -26.44
CA MET A 347 -3.27 11.73 -27.49
C MET A 347 -4.33 10.83 -26.87
N LEU A 348 -5.50 11.40 -26.58
CA LEU A 348 -6.68 10.66 -26.10
C LEU A 348 -7.47 10.09 -27.29
N ASN A 349 -8.34 9.10 -27.04
CA ASN A 349 -9.09 8.40 -28.08
C ASN A 349 -8.20 7.97 -29.25
N THR A 350 -6.99 7.50 -28.95
CA THR A 350 -5.98 7.15 -29.94
C THR A 350 -5.35 5.81 -29.57
N LYS A 351 -5.19 4.93 -30.55
CA LYS A 351 -4.48 3.66 -30.37
C LYS A 351 -3.20 3.63 -31.21
N VAL A 352 -2.24 2.84 -30.76
CA VAL A 352 -1.08 2.46 -31.59
C VAL A 352 -1.55 1.42 -32.60
N ALA A 353 -1.47 1.75 -33.88
CA ALA A 353 -1.84 0.86 -34.98
C ALA A 353 -0.70 -0.11 -35.32
N SER A 354 0.54 0.40 -35.33
CA SER A 354 1.74 -0.43 -35.53
C SER A 354 2.94 0.17 -34.82
N MET A 355 3.92 -0.68 -34.48
CA MET A 355 5.17 -0.28 -33.84
C MET A 355 6.30 -1.12 -34.44
N GLU A 356 7.28 -0.47 -35.05
CA GLU A 356 8.37 -1.11 -35.78
C GLU A 356 9.73 -0.58 -35.30
N PRO A 357 10.56 -1.42 -34.65
CA PRO A 357 11.94 -1.06 -34.32
C PRO A 357 12.80 -0.91 -35.58
N LYS A 358 13.45 0.25 -35.75
CA LYS A 358 14.44 0.52 -36.81
C LYS A 358 15.75 1.03 -36.23
N LYS A 359 16.75 1.25 -37.07
CA LYS A 359 18.07 1.71 -36.63
C LYS A 359 18.04 3.11 -36.03
N ASP A 360 17.18 3.97 -36.55
CA ASP A 360 17.01 5.38 -36.17
C ASP A 360 16.01 5.62 -35.05
N GLY A 361 15.28 4.59 -34.59
CA GLY A 361 14.30 4.68 -33.52
C GLY A 361 13.18 3.66 -33.63
N ILE A 362 12.17 3.83 -32.81
CA ILE A 362 10.93 3.04 -32.84
C ILE A 362 9.91 3.86 -33.65
N HIS A 363 9.53 3.35 -34.80
CA HIS A 363 8.55 3.94 -35.69
C HIS A 363 7.14 3.52 -35.27
N VAL A 364 6.28 4.48 -34.89
CA VAL A 364 4.95 4.22 -34.38
C VAL A 364 3.91 4.91 -35.24
N ALA A 365 2.92 4.15 -35.72
CA ALA A 365 1.75 4.66 -36.39
C ALA A 365 0.55 4.66 -35.43
N PHE A 366 -0.27 5.69 -35.54
CA PHE A 366 -1.45 5.89 -34.70
C PHE A 366 -2.74 5.80 -35.51
N GLU A 367 -3.83 5.49 -34.84
CA GLU A 367 -5.17 5.49 -35.40
C GLU A 367 -6.15 6.06 -34.38
N GLY A 368 -6.95 7.01 -34.77
CA GLY A 368 -8.01 7.57 -33.94
C GLY A 368 -9.11 6.53 -33.66
N VAL A 369 -9.64 6.53 -32.45
CA VAL A 369 -10.79 5.72 -32.05
C VAL A 369 -11.93 6.65 -31.60
N ASN A 370 -13.14 6.13 -31.48
CA ASN A 370 -14.31 6.90 -31.05
C ASN A 370 -14.57 8.17 -31.87
N GLY A 371 -14.20 8.18 -33.18
CA GLY A 371 -14.39 9.31 -34.06
C GLY A 371 -13.31 10.40 -33.98
N ASN A 372 -12.20 10.15 -33.31
CA ASN A 372 -11.07 11.08 -33.24
C ASN A 372 -10.38 11.22 -34.62
N ALA A 373 -10.58 12.34 -35.28
CA ALA A 373 -9.94 12.70 -36.55
C ALA A 373 -8.57 13.38 -36.39
N ASP A 374 -8.21 13.77 -35.16
CA ASP A 374 -7.01 14.54 -34.84
C ASP A 374 -5.81 13.63 -34.48
N ALA A 375 -5.98 12.30 -34.51
CA ALA A 375 -4.88 11.38 -34.35
C ALA A 375 -3.78 11.63 -35.39
N PRO A 376 -2.48 11.54 -35.03
CA PRO A 376 -1.37 11.72 -35.96
C PRO A 376 -1.53 10.80 -37.18
N LYS A 377 -1.39 11.39 -38.39
CA LYS A 377 -1.49 10.64 -39.65
C LYS A 377 -0.14 10.11 -40.13
N ASP A 378 0.93 10.77 -39.71
CA ASP A 378 2.29 10.41 -40.04
C ASP A 378 2.86 9.44 -38.99
N VAL A 379 3.85 8.65 -39.40
CA VAL A 379 4.60 7.80 -38.50
C VAL A 379 5.55 8.65 -37.66
N GLU A 380 5.41 8.55 -36.35
CA GLU A 380 6.28 9.23 -35.38
C GLU A 380 7.43 8.34 -34.96
N VAL A 381 8.59 8.93 -34.67
CA VAL A 381 9.81 8.20 -34.28
C VAL A 381 10.18 8.56 -32.85
N TYR A 382 10.39 7.54 -32.03
CA TYR A 382 10.77 7.66 -30.62
C TYR A 382 12.06 6.90 -30.34
N ASP A 383 12.88 7.42 -29.43
CA ASP A 383 14.09 6.72 -28.97
C ASP A 383 13.73 5.50 -28.12
N ARG A 384 12.68 5.64 -27.30
CA ARG A 384 12.14 4.57 -26.44
C ARG A 384 10.63 4.61 -26.39
N VAL A 385 10.04 3.44 -26.12
CA VAL A 385 8.59 3.28 -25.90
C VAL A 385 8.36 2.56 -24.60
N LEU A 386 7.51 3.10 -23.73
CA LEU A 386 7.02 2.46 -22.53
C LEU A 386 5.63 1.88 -22.77
N VAL A 387 5.48 0.57 -22.60
CA VAL A 387 4.20 -0.13 -22.68
C VAL A 387 3.62 -0.27 -21.27
N SER A 388 2.55 0.45 -20.95
CA SER A 388 1.86 0.48 -19.65
C SER A 388 0.35 0.25 -19.75
N ILE A 389 -0.05 -0.73 -20.56
CA ILE A 389 -1.44 -1.07 -20.91
C ILE A 389 -2.11 -2.06 -19.94
N GLY A 390 -1.63 -2.12 -18.70
CA GLY A 390 -2.20 -2.96 -17.66
C GLY A 390 -1.31 -4.12 -17.23
N ARG A 391 -1.85 -4.97 -16.36
CA ARG A 391 -1.16 -6.12 -15.75
C ARG A 391 -2.02 -7.37 -15.88
N ARG A 392 -1.36 -8.54 -15.92
CA ARG A 392 -2.02 -9.86 -15.96
C ARG A 392 -1.61 -10.68 -14.75
N PRO A 393 -2.54 -11.34 -14.05
CA PRO A 393 -2.23 -12.22 -12.93
C PRO A 393 -1.49 -13.49 -13.40
N ASN A 394 -0.70 -14.06 -12.51
CA ASN A 394 0.20 -15.18 -12.83
C ASN A 394 -0.41 -16.58 -12.60
N GLY A 395 -1.72 -16.70 -12.42
CA GLY A 395 -2.37 -17.97 -12.08
C GLY A 395 -2.13 -19.13 -13.07
N LYS A 396 -1.96 -18.80 -14.36
CA LYS A 396 -1.69 -19.81 -15.41
C LYS A 396 -0.25 -20.33 -15.42
N ASN A 397 0.65 -19.75 -14.62
CA ASN A 397 2.09 -20.05 -14.68
C ASN A 397 2.61 -20.90 -13.52
N ILE A 398 1.74 -21.27 -12.57
CA ILE A 398 2.11 -21.90 -11.30
C ILE A 398 1.71 -23.37 -11.18
N GLY A 399 1.14 -23.97 -12.24
CA GLY A 399 0.66 -25.36 -12.21
C GLY A 399 -0.54 -25.56 -11.28
N ALA A 400 -1.40 -24.54 -11.15
CA ALA A 400 -2.56 -24.55 -10.25
C ALA A 400 -3.52 -25.71 -10.53
N GLU A 401 -3.65 -26.11 -11.79
CA GLU A 401 -4.43 -27.24 -12.25
C GLU A 401 -4.02 -28.57 -11.61
N ASN A 402 -2.71 -28.77 -11.34
CA ASN A 402 -2.21 -29.97 -10.66
C ASN A 402 -2.63 -30.05 -9.20
N ALA A 403 -2.97 -28.90 -8.61
CA ALA A 403 -3.50 -28.82 -7.25
C ALA A 403 -5.04 -28.78 -7.21
N GLY A 404 -5.72 -28.82 -8.37
CA GLY A 404 -7.17 -28.70 -8.48
C GLY A 404 -7.69 -27.28 -8.24
N VAL A 405 -6.81 -26.26 -8.24
CA VAL A 405 -7.18 -24.87 -8.08
C VAL A 405 -7.71 -24.31 -9.39
N ALA A 406 -8.91 -23.75 -9.36
CA ALA A 406 -9.54 -23.14 -10.52
C ALA A 406 -8.92 -21.78 -10.85
N VAL A 407 -8.55 -21.61 -12.11
CA VAL A 407 -7.99 -20.35 -12.65
C VAL A 407 -8.84 -19.92 -13.84
N ASP A 408 -9.27 -18.66 -13.86
CA ASP A 408 -10.07 -18.14 -14.97
C ASP A 408 -9.24 -17.89 -16.25
N ASP A 409 -9.91 -17.47 -17.33
CA ASP A 409 -9.26 -17.21 -18.62
C ASP A 409 -8.26 -16.04 -18.57
N TYR A 410 -8.39 -15.13 -17.64
CA TYR A 410 -7.49 -14.01 -17.43
C TYR A 410 -6.31 -14.36 -16.52
N GLY A 411 -6.38 -15.45 -15.76
CA GLY A 411 -5.36 -15.91 -14.83
C GLY A 411 -5.66 -15.58 -13.35
N PHE A 412 -6.87 -15.14 -13.03
CA PHE A 412 -7.31 -14.91 -11.65
C PHE A 412 -7.75 -16.21 -10.96
N ILE A 413 -7.64 -16.23 -9.65
CA ILE A 413 -8.10 -17.28 -8.75
C ILE A 413 -9.18 -16.70 -7.86
N ALA A 414 -10.40 -17.24 -7.94
CA ALA A 414 -11.50 -16.82 -7.08
C ALA A 414 -11.28 -17.29 -5.63
N VAL A 415 -11.59 -16.44 -4.67
CA VAL A 415 -11.51 -16.72 -3.23
C VAL A 415 -12.75 -16.25 -2.49
N ASP A 416 -13.01 -16.85 -1.32
CA ASP A 416 -14.02 -16.39 -0.37
C ASP A 416 -13.46 -15.24 0.51
N LYS A 417 -14.28 -14.75 1.47
CA LYS A 417 -13.87 -13.70 2.41
C LYS A 417 -12.74 -14.12 3.37
N GLN A 418 -12.47 -15.41 3.48
CA GLN A 418 -11.37 -15.97 4.25
C GLN A 418 -10.12 -16.24 3.39
N MET A 419 -10.13 -15.77 2.13
CA MET A 419 -9.08 -15.97 1.13
C MET A 419 -8.92 -17.45 0.70
N ARG A 420 -9.89 -18.33 0.95
CA ARG A 420 -9.85 -19.72 0.50
C ARG A 420 -10.21 -19.82 -0.97
N THR A 421 -9.46 -20.64 -1.69
CA THR A 421 -9.82 -21.04 -3.07
C THR A 421 -10.90 -22.13 -3.05
N ASN A 422 -11.23 -22.67 -4.21
CA ASN A 422 -12.08 -23.86 -4.32
C ASN A 422 -11.46 -25.12 -3.68
N VAL A 423 -10.16 -25.10 -3.33
CA VAL A 423 -9.45 -26.16 -2.60
C VAL A 423 -9.27 -25.69 -1.15
N PRO A 424 -9.92 -26.29 -0.13
CA PRO A 424 -10.08 -25.71 1.20
C PRO A 424 -8.79 -25.37 1.97
N HIS A 425 -7.67 -26.04 1.70
CA HIS A 425 -6.38 -25.82 2.34
C HIS A 425 -5.43 -24.98 1.48
N ILE A 426 -5.89 -24.51 0.31
CA ILE A 426 -5.14 -23.61 -0.56
C ILE A 426 -5.84 -22.26 -0.62
N PHE A 427 -5.09 -21.22 -0.28
CA PHE A 427 -5.52 -19.83 -0.24
C PHE A 427 -4.85 -19.05 -1.38
N ALA A 428 -5.42 -17.92 -1.76
CA ALA A 428 -4.78 -17.00 -2.70
C ALA A 428 -4.99 -15.55 -2.25
N ILE A 429 -4.01 -14.68 -2.53
CA ILE A 429 -3.98 -13.27 -2.10
C ILE A 429 -3.31 -12.36 -3.12
N GLY A 430 -3.61 -11.07 -3.08
CA GLY A 430 -2.99 -10.02 -3.87
C GLY A 430 -3.52 -9.93 -5.30
N ASP A 431 -2.64 -9.55 -6.24
CA ASP A 431 -3.02 -9.29 -7.63
C ASP A 431 -3.68 -10.49 -8.32
N ILE A 432 -3.42 -11.70 -7.84
CA ILE A 432 -3.91 -12.94 -8.44
C ILE A 432 -5.39 -13.20 -8.13
N VAL A 433 -5.98 -12.55 -7.11
CA VAL A 433 -7.38 -12.79 -6.71
C VAL A 433 -8.36 -11.76 -7.26
N GLY A 434 -7.88 -10.65 -7.87
CA GLY A 434 -8.76 -9.66 -8.49
C GLY A 434 -8.29 -8.21 -8.33
N GLN A 435 -9.09 -7.32 -8.90
CA GLN A 435 -8.89 -5.88 -8.79
C GLN A 435 -9.34 -5.33 -7.41
N PRO A 436 -8.78 -4.20 -6.95
CA PRO A 436 -7.60 -3.54 -7.53
C PRO A 436 -6.30 -4.30 -7.21
N MET A 437 -5.34 -4.26 -8.15
CA MET A 437 -4.01 -4.87 -7.97
C MET A 437 -3.10 -3.94 -7.16
N LEU A 438 -3.29 -3.91 -5.84
CA LEU A 438 -2.62 -2.98 -4.93
C LEU A 438 -1.91 -3.71 -3.78
N ALA A 439 -0.70 -3.25 -3.47
CA ALA A 439 0.15 -3.86 -2.45
C ALA A 439 -0.49 -3.84 -1.05
N HIS A 440 -1.13 -2.73 -0.67
CA HIS A 440 -1.81 -2.59 0.63
C HIS A 440 -3.05 -3.50 0.76
N LYS A 441 -3.82 -3.74 -0.32
CA LYS A 441 -4.88 -4.76 -0.34
C LYS A 441 -4.27 -6.15 -0.04
N ALA A 442 -3.20 -6.51 -0.76
CA ALA A 442 -2.53 -7.80 -0.60
C ALA A 442 -2.01 -8.03 0.83
N THR A 443 -1.51 -6.99 1.53
CA THR A 443 -1.03 -7.13 2.91
C THR A 443 -2.16 -7.37 3.91
N HIS A 444 -3.34 -6.80 3.70
CA HIS A 444 -4.53 -7.07 4.52
C HIS A 444 -5.08 -8.47 4.26
N GLU A 445 -5.22 -8.89 3.01
CA GLU A 445 -5.61 -10.26 2.63
C GLU A 445 -4.64 -11.30 3.20
N ALA A 446 -3.35 -11.00 3.22
CA ALA A 446 -2.29 -11.84 3.76
C ALA A 446 -2.48 -12.14 5.25
N LYS A 447 -2.81 -11.13 6.05
CA LYS A 447 -3.09 -11.30 7.48
C LYS A 447 -4.30 -12.19 7.69
N VAL A 448 -5.39 -11.95 6.96
CA VAL A 448 -6.60 -12.79 7.02
C VAL A 448 -6.29 -14.25 6.69
N ALA A 449 -5.60 -14.53 5.58
CA ALA A 449 -5.25 -15.89 5.19
C ALA A 449 -4.38 -16.59 6.26
N ALA A 450 -3.35 -15.92 6.77
CA ALA A 450 -2.46 -16.48 7.80
C ALA A 450 -3.21 -16.75 9.12
N GLU A 451 -4.09 -15.85 9.54
CA GLU A 451 -4.88 -15.96 10.77
C GLU A 451 -5.94 -17.07 10.66
N VAL A 452 -6.60 -17.21 9.51
CA VAL A 452 -7.53 -18.32 9.25
C VAL A 452 -6.80 -19.67 9.28
N ILE A 453 -5.62 -19.78 8.67
CA ILE A 453 -4.77 -20.98 8.73
C ILE A 453 -4.35 -21.29 10.18
N ALA A 454 -4.14 -20.27 11.00
CA ALA A 454 -3.84 -20.44 12.43
C ALA A 454 -5.07 -20.80 13.27
N GLY A 455 -6.27 -20.88 12.68
CA GLY A 455 -7.51 -21.27 13.35
C GLY A 455 -8.35 -20.10 13.88
N GLN A 456 -8.00 -18.85 13.54
CA GLN A 456 -8.78 -17.68 13.94
C GLN A 456 -10.02 -17.51 13.03
N LYS A 457 -11.10 -16.96 13.58
CA LYS A 457 -12.34 -16.66 12.86
C LYS A 457 -12.35 -15.22 12.38
N VAL A 458 -11.62 -14.95 11.31
CA VAL A 458 -11.50 -13.63 10.70
C VAL A 458 -11.91 -13.67 9.23
N GLU A 459 -12.28 -12.52 8.68
CA GLU A 459 -12.65 -12.32 7.28
C GLU A 459 -12.08 -11.02 6.76
N PHE A 460 -11.91 -10.90 5.44
CA PHE A 460 -11.58 -9.64 4.79
C PHE A 460 -12.84 -8.78 4.69
N VAL A 461 -12.88 -7.72 5.51
CA VAL A 461 -14.05 -6.84 5.69
C VAL A 461 -13.75 -5.36 5.44
N ALA A 462 -12.66 -5.05 4.74
CA ALA A 462 -12.35 -3.68 4.39
C ALA A 462 -13.53 -3.04 3.63
N SER A 463 -14.03 -1.90 4.12
CA SER A 463 -15.12 -1.16 3.49
C SER A 463 -14.64 -0.50 2.20
N VAL A 464 -13.39 -0.03 2.21
CA VAL A 464 -12.79 0.70 1.08
C VAL A 464 -11.30 0.38 0.91
N ILE A 465 -10.81 0.57 -0.30
CA ILE A 465 -9.40 0.39 -0.66
C ILE A 465 -8.96 1.67 -1.38
N PRO A 466 -8.04 2.48 -0.82
CA PRO A 466 -7.58 3.72 -1.44
C PRO A 466 -6.72 3.47 -2.67
N SER A 467 -6.79 4.39 -3.62
CA SER A 467 -5.96 4.43 -4.83
C SER A 467 -5.20 5.75 -4.90
N VAL A 468 -3.94 5.70 -5.31
CA VAL A 468 -3.08 6.89 -5.44
C VAL A 468 -2.25 6.80 -6.72
N ALA A 469 -2.28 7.86 -7.52
CA ALA A 469 -1.30 8.14 -8.57
C ALA A 469 -0.31 9.18 -8.03
N TYR A 470 0.95 8.80 -7.90
CA TYR A 470 2.03 9.65 -7.34
C TYR A 470 2.66 10.56 -8.41
N THR A 471 1.81 11.07 -9.28
CA THR A 471 2.15 12.07 -10.29
C THR A 471 2.38 13.45 -9.65
N ASP A 472 2.59 14.49 -10.45
CA ASP A 472 2.63 15.86 -9.98
C ASP A 472 1.60 16.72 -10.76
N PRO A 473 0.49 17.18 -10.10
CA PRO A 473 0.04 16.85 -8.74
C PRO A 473 -0.33 15.36 -8.58
N GLU A 474 -0.31 14.88 -7.33
CA GLU A 474 -0.83 13.56 -7.00
C GLU A 474 -2.35 13.54 -7.15
N VAL A 475 -2.90 12.37 -7.52
CA VAL A 475 -4.35 12.13 -7.56
C VAL A 475 -4.65 10.93 -6.68
N ALA A 476 -5.44 11.13 -5.64
CA ALA A 476 -5.80 10.10 -4.67
C ALA A 476 -7.32 10.03 -4.51
N TRP A 477 -7.87 8.80 -4.42
CA TRP A 477 -9.31 8.61 -4.22
C TRP A 477 -9.61 7.32 -3.48
N VAL A 478 -10.78 7.29 -2.86
CA VAL A 478 -11.25 6.15 -2.06
C VAL A 478 -12.77 6.08 -2.05
N GLY A 479 -13.31 4.88 -1.93
CA GLY A 479 -14.75 4.62 -1.83
C GLY A 479 -15.49 4.91 -3.12
N VAL A 480 -16.74 5.34 -3.01
CA VAL A 480 -17.65 5.58 -4.15
C VAL A 480 -17.22 6.82 -4.92
N THR A 481 -17.01 6.69 -6.23
CA THR A 481 -16.81 7.83 -7.14
C THR A 481 -18.15 8.32 -7.71
N GLU A 482 -18.21 9.55 -8.24
CA GLU A 482 -19.40 10.06 -8.95
C GLU A 482 -19.74 9.19 -10.17
N ILE A 483 -18.70 8.69 -10.86
CA ILE A 483 -18.86 7.78 -12.01
C ILE A 483 -19.55 6.49 -11.56
N GLU A 484 -19.09 5.91 -10.48
CA GLU A 484 -19.64 4.68 -9.91
C GLU A 484 -21.05 4.90 -9.35
N ALA A 485 -21.27 5.98 -8.60
CA ALA A 485 -22.58 6.35 -8.06
C ALA A 485 -23.62 6.46 -9.19
N LYS A 486 -23.27 7.14 -10.27
CA LYS A 486 -24.14 7.26 -11.44
C LYS A 486 -24.43 5.89 -12.09
N ALA A 487 -23.40 5.05 -12.26
CA ALA A 487 -23.55 3.74 -12.89
C ALA A 487 -24.41 2.78 -12.05
N LYS A 488 -24.31 2.86 -10.71
CA LYS A 488 -25.04 1.99 -9.75
C LYS A 488 -26.36 2.59 -9.26
N GLY A 489 -26.68 3.84 -9.62
CA GLY A 489 -27.88 4.54 -9.15
C GLY A 489 -27.83 4.88 -7.65
N ILE A 490 -26.64 5.07 -7.07
CA ILE A 490 -26.46 5.47 -5.67
C ILE A 490 -26.76 6.97 -5.55
N ALA A 491 -27.70 7.33 -4.66
CA ALA A 491 -28.04 8.72 -4.38
C ALA A 491 -26.95 9.35 -3.51
N ILE A 492 -26.25 10.33 -4.05
CA ILE A 492 -25.14 11.01 -3.37
C ILE A 492 -25.34 12.52 -3.28
N GLU A 493 -24.67 13.12 -2.31
CA GLU A 493 -24.36 14.54 -2.24
C GLU A 493 -22.83 14.69 -2.23
N LYS A 494 -22.34 15.86 -2.64
CA LYS A 494 -20.90 16.11 -2.66
C LYS A 494 -20.56 17.53 -2.28
N ALA A 495 -19.37 17.71 -1.73
CA ALA A 495 -18.75 19.01 -1.54
C ALA A 495 -17.31 18.96 -2.04
N SER A 496 -16.83 20.07 -2.61
CA SER A 496 -15.49 20.16 -3.18
C SER A 496 -14.86 21.50 -2.82
N PHE A 497 -13.79 21.46 -2.02
CA PHE A 497 -13.05 22.66 -1.64
C PHE A 497 -11.88 22.89 -2.60
N PRO A 498 -11.84 24.05 -3.28
CA PRO A 498 -10.72 24.38 -4.18
C PRO A 498 -9.50 24.85 -3.37
N TRP A 499 -8.34 24.31 -3.62
CA TRP A 499 -7.10 24.68 -2.92
C TRP A 499 -6.66 26.12 -3.14
N ALA A 500 -7.15 26.77 -4.18
CA ALA A 500 -6.93 28.20 -4.40
C ALA A 500 -7.46 29.09 -3.25
N ALA A 501 -8.35 28.57 -2.41
CA ALA A 501 -8.84 29.24 -1.21
C ALA A 501 -8.09 28.80 0.07
N SER A 502 -7.15 27.85 -0.01
CA SER A 502 -6.37 27.38 1.14
C SER A 502 -5.13 28.26 1.37
N GLY A 503 -5.01 28.83 2.57
CA GLY A 503 -3.82 29.60 2.97
C GLY A 503 -2.52 28.77 2.86
N ARG A 504 -2.58 27.46 3.20
CA ARG A 504 -1.41 26.58 3.06
C ARG A 504 -1.04 26.34 1.60
N ALA A 505 -2.02 26.06 0.73
CA ALA A 505 -1.77 25.85 -0.69
C ALA A 505 -1.17 27.11 -1.35
N LEU A 506 -1.66 28.30 -0.98
CA LEU A 506 -1.11 29.58 -1.40
C LEU A 506 0.36 29.75 -0.92
N SER A 507 0.63 29.42 0.34
CA SER A 507 1.98 29.60 0.91
C SER A 507 3.06 28.72 0.29
N ILE A 508 2.68 27.63 -0.37
CA ILE A 508 3.57 26.72 -1.10
C ILE A 508 3.44 26.84 -2.62
N ALA A 509 2.64 27.82 -3.11
CA ALA A 509 2.34 28.08 -4.52
C ALA A 509 1.80 26.86 -5.31
N ARG A 510 1.02 26.02 -4.64
CA ARG A 510 0.42 24.80 -5.23
C ARG A 510 -1.10 24.83 -5.07
N THR A 511 -1.74 25.73 -5.81
CA THR A 511 -3.15 26.07 -5.69
C THR A 511 -4.08 25.32 -6.65
N GLU A 512 -3.52 24.48 -7.52
CA GLU A 512 -4.23 23.73 -8.54
C GLU A 512 -5.10 22.59 -7.98
N GLY A 513 -4.97 22.29 -6.69
CA GLY A 513 -5.61 21.16 -6.04
C GLY A 513 -7.10 21.35 -5.74
N THR A 514 -7.72 20.23 -5.38
CA THR A 514 -9.12 20.15 -4.91
C THR A 514 -9.26 18.97 -3.95
N THR A 515 -10.00 19.18 -2.86
CA THR A 515 -10.44 18.10 -1.96
C THR A 515 -11.95 17.95 -2.10
N LYS A 516 -12.39 16.74 -2.45
CA LYS A 516 -13.79 16.37 -2.66
C LYS A 516 -14.21 15.28 -1.68
N LEU A 517 -15.35 15.46 -1.02
CA LEU A 517 -16.03 14.45 -0.23
C LEU A 517 -17.38 14.10 -0.87
N ILE A 518 -17.72 12.82 -0.84
CA ILE A 518 -18.97 12.26 -1.35
C ILE A 518 -19.72 11.64 -0.17
N PHE A 519 -20.96 12.02 -0.02
CA PHE A 519 -21.81 11.62 1.08
C PHE A 519 -22.99 10.80 0.56
N ASP A 520 -23.38 9.78 1.30
CA ASP A 520 -24.67 9.12 1.11
C ASP A 520 -25.80 10.08 1.44
N LYS A 521 -26.78 10.19 0.55
CA LYS A 521 -27.85 11.20 0.65
C LYS A 521 -28.80 10.94 1.82
N GLU A 522 -28.97 9.70 2.26
CA GLU A 522 -29.91 9.32 3.31
C GLU A 522 -29.25 9.34 4.70
N THR A 523 -28.04 8.78 4.79
CA THR A 523 -27.33 8.64 6.06
C THR A 523 -26.37 9.80 6.34
N HIS A 524 -26.09 10.64 5.36
CA HIS A 524 -25.13 11.76 5.39
C HIS A 524 -23.67 11.33 5.67
N ARG A 525 -23.40 10.02 5.74
CA ARG A 525 -22.04 9.48 5.97
C ARG A 525 -21.15 9.71 4.78
N VAL A 526 -19.87 9.88 5.05
CA VAL A 526 -18.84 9.89 4.01
C VAL A 526 -18.73 8.49 3.41
N ILE A 527 -18.96 8.35 2.10
CA ILE A 527 -18.86 7.09 1.36
C ILE A 527 -17.80 7.11 0.26
N GLY A 528 -17.27 8.28 -0.02
CA GLY A 528 -16.20 8.45 -1.01
C GLY A 528 -15.46 9.76 -0.81
N ALA A 529 -14.21 9.79 -1.26
CA ALA A 529 -13.40 10.99 -1.26
C ALA A 529 -12.41 10.99 -2.42
N GLY A 530 -12.00 12.18 -2.83
CA GLY A 530 -10.95 12.36 -3.82
C GLY A 530 -10.17 13.64 -3.58
N ILE A 531 -8.86 13.56 -3.70
CA ILE A 531 -7.96 14.68 -3.54
C ILE A 531 -7.01 14.74 -4.73
N VAL A 532 -6.88 15.89 -5.34
CA VAL A 532 -5.82 16.18 -6.30
C VAL A 532 -4.98 17.32 -5.75
N GLY A 533 -3.67 17.15 -5.72
CA GLY A 533 -2.75 18.16 -5.20
C GLY A 533 -1.47 17.56 -4.64
N VAL A 534 -0.62 18.41 -4.07
CA VAL A 534 0.62 17.97 -3.42
C VAL A 534 0.30 17.14 -2.19
N ASN A 535 0.94 15.98 -2.05
CA ASN A 535 0.74 15.04 -0.94
C ASN A 535 -0.71 14.52 -0.80
N ALA A 536 -1.46 14.45 -1.90
CA ALA A 536 -2.83 13.93 -1.88
C ALA A 536 -2.91 12.49 -1.34
N GLY A 537 -1.90 11.67 -1.60
CA GLY A 537 -1.81 10.30 -1.08
C GLY A 537 -1.75 10.23 0.44
N GLU A 538 -1.02 11.14 1.08
CA GLU A 538 -0.93 11.23 2.54
C GLU A 538 -2.23 11.80 3.14
N LEU A 539 -2.78 12.84 2.51
CA LEU A 539 -4.00 13.52 2.98
C LEU A 539 -5.24 12.63 2.91
N LEU A 540 -5.27 11.67 1.97
CA LEU A 540 -6.42 10.77 1.80
C LEU A 540 -6.65 9.87 3.02
N ALA A 541 -5.64 9.62 3.85
CA ALA A 541 -5.72 8.71 4.99
C ALA A 541 -6.81 9.11 5.99
N GLU A 542 -7.02 10.40 6.21
CA GLU A 542 -8.10 10.92 7.07
C GLU A 542 -9.49 10.55 6.51
N ALA A 543 -9.70 10.75 5.20
CA ALA A 543 -10.95 10.39 4.56
C ALA A 543 -11.19 8.87 4.55
N VAL A 544 -10.12 8.05 4.40
CA VAL A 544 -10.21 6.59 4.54
C VAL A 544 -10.69 6.21 5.94
N LEU A 545 -10.09 6.81 6.98
CA LEU A 545 -10.49 6.58 8.36
C LEU A 545 -11.94 7.01 8.61
N ALA A 546 -12.36 8.18 8.10
CA ALA A 546 -13.72 8.66 8.22
C ALA A 546 -14.74 7.68 7.64
N ILE A 547 -14.47 7.10 6.46
CA ILE A 547 -15.32 6.08 5.84
C ILE A 547 -15.35 4.80 6.68
N GLU A 548 -14.20 4.27 7.10
CA GLU A 548 -14.14 3.04 7.90
C GLU A 548 -14.84 3.20 9.28
N MET A 549 -14.79 4.38 9.87
CA MET A 549 -15.46 4.70 11.13
C MET A 549 -16.95 5.10 10.95
N GLY A 550 -17.40 5.28 9.71
CA GLY A 550 -18.78 5.69 9.41
C GLY A 550 -19.09 7.14 9.79
N ALA A 551 -18.08 8.01 9.79
CA ALA A 551 -18.22 9.44 10.08
C ALA A 551 -19.08 10.15 9.03
N ASP A 552 -19.70 11.26 9.44
CA ASP A 552 -20.45 12.15 8.55
C ASP A 552 -19.76 13.52 8.39
N ALA A 553 -20.42 14.45 7.71
CA ALA A 553 -19.87 15.79 7.48
C ALA A 553 -19.71 16.57 8.78
N HIS A 554 -20.61 16.36 9.75
CA HIS A 554 -20.59 17.04 11.04
C HIS A 554 -19.38 16.61 11.88
N ASP A 555 -19.09 15.30 11.92
CA ASP A 555 -17.92 14.75 12.62
C ASP A 555 -16.62 15.36 12.10
N LEU A 556 -16.47 15.43 10.77
CA LEU A 556 -15.28 16.03 10.14
C LEU A 556 -15.20 17.54 10.37
N GLY A 557 -16.32 18.26 10.30
CA GLY A 557 -16.40 19.71 10.54
C GLY A 557 -16.11 20.09 12.00
N LEU A 558 -16.42 19.22 12.97
CA LEU A 558 -16.10 19.42 14.39
C LEU A 558 -14.64 19.07 14.72
N THR A 559 -13.96 18.31 13.87
CA THR A 559 -12.57 17.93 14.10
C THR A 559 -11.64 19.12 13.93
N ILE A 560 -10.91 19.50 14.99
CA ILE A 560 -9.99 20.63 14.95
C ILE A 560 -8.73 20.21 14.17
N HIS A 561 -8.47 20.90 13.05
CA HIS A 561 -7.29 20.72 12.24
C HIS A 561 -6.21 21.75 12.59
N ALA A 562 -4.95 21.35 12.50
CA ALA A 562 -3.84 22.29 12.70
C ALA A 562 -3.81 23.34 11.57
N HIS A 563 -3.57 24.60 11.92
CA HIS A 563 -3.51 25.73 10.98
C HIS A 563 -2.10 26.30 10.87
N PRO A 564 -1.59 26.61 9.64
CA PRO A 564 -2.19 26.27 8.33
C PRO A 564 -1.66 24.93 7.81
N THR A 565 -2.54 24.05 7.37
CA THR A 565 -2.18 22.76 6.79
C THR A 565 -3.03 22.45 5.54
N LEU A 566 -2.59 21.47 4.73
CA LEU A 566 -3.41 20.96 3.63
C LEU A 566 -4.54 20.04 4.12
N SER A 567 -4.41 19.42 5.28
CA SER A 567 -5.48 18.58 5.87
C SER A 567 -6.74 19.38 6.23
N GLU A 568 -6.62 20.69 6.53
CA GLU A 568 -7.81 21.57 6.70
C GLU A 568 -8.76 21.51 5.50
N THR A 569 -8.26 21.18 4.31
CA THR A 569 -9.11 21.09 3.11
C THR A 569 -10.16 19.98 3.19
N VAL A 570 -9.96 18.95 4.03
CA VAL A 570 -10.94 17.90 4.32
C VAL A 570 -12.04 18.47 5.20
N CYS A 571 -11.69 19.17 6.29
CA CYS A 571 -12.63 19.91 7.14
C CYS A 571 -13.42 20.93 6.32
N PHE A 572 -12.77 21.77 5.53
CA PHE A 572 -13.45 22.76 4.70
C PHE A 572 -14.42 22.14 3.69
N ALA A 573 -14.12 20.98 3.12
CA ALA A 573 -15.06 20.27 2.27
C ALA A 573 -16.28 19.77 3.07
N ALA A 574 -16.08 19.33 4.32
CA ALA A 574 -17.18 18.95 5.22
C ALA A 574 -18.03 20.16 5.63
N GLU A 575 -17.41 21.28 6.02
CA GLU A 575 -18.10 22.53 6.34
C GLU A 575 -18.88 23.10 5.13
N MET A 576 -18.37 22.92 3.89
CA MET A 576 -19.13 23.26 2.69
C MET A 576 -20.43 22.47 2.60
N LYS A 577 -20.40 21.19 2.96
CA LYS A 577 -21.59 20.32 3.00
C LYS A 577 -22.59 20.80 4.06
N GLU A 578 -22.09 21.15 5.24
CA GLU A 578 -22.89 21.65 6.37
C GLU A 578 -23.38 23.10 6.19
N GLY A 579 -22.75 23.85 5.27
CA GLY A 579 -23.03 25.28 5.07
C GLY A 579 -22.46 26.17 6.18
N THR A 580 -21.47 25.70 6.89
CA THR A 580 -20.79 26.39 8.02
C THR A 580 -19.46 27.03 7.62
N ILE A 581 -18.93 26.72 6.41
CA ILE A 581 -17.66 27.26 5.94
C ILE A 581 -17.60 28.78 5.93
N THR A 582 -16.51 29.36 6.40
CA THR A 582 -16.22 30.80 6.41
C THR A 582 -15.10 31.20 5.44
N ASP A 583 -14.24 30.27 5.08
CA ASP A 583 -13.05 30.50 4.26
C ASP A 583 -13.35 30.57 2.74
N LEU A 584 -14.59 30.25 2.36
CA LEU A 584 -15.08 30.37 0.99
C LEU A 584 -16.53 30.89 1.00
N TYR A 585 -16.76 31.99 0.26
CA TYR A 585 -18.13 32.50 0.11
C TYR A 585 -18.97 31.60 -0.82
N ILE A 586 -20.00 30.97 -0.28
CA ILE A 586 -20.97 30.19 -1.04
C ILE A 586 -22.28 30.97 -1.07
N LYS A 587 -22.72 31.36 -2.28
CA LYS A 587 -24.00 32.01 -2.45
C LYS A 587 -25.13 31.05 -2.05
N LYS A 588 -25.87 31.39 -1.00
CA LYS A 588 -27.07 30.63 -0.65
C LYS A 588 -28.05 30.61 -1.84
N ARG A 589 -28.40 29.41 -2.27
CA ARG A 589 -29.42 29.20 -3.32
C ARG A 589 -30.82 29.35 -2.78
#